data_01798adf02b8ada063723624321e4e47
#
_entry.id   01798adf02b8ada063723624321e4e47
#
_cell.length_a   1.000
_cell.length_b   1.000
_cell.length_c   1.000
_cell.angle_alpha   90.00
_cell.angle_beta   90.00
_cell.angle_gamma   90.00
#
_symmetry.space_group_name_H-M   'P 1'
#
loop_
_entity.id
_entity.type
_entity.pdbx_description
1 polymer ?
#
loop_
_entity_poly.entity_id
_entity_poly.type
_entity_poly.pdbx_seq_one_letter_code
_entity_poly.pdbx_strand_id
1 'polypeptide(L)'
;MEKHPTLRTLLAVLAYVAISVGAVAEEVDANGIRSHRLESLFQGSETTVRVLLPDDYNADDHYRVLYVLPVVAKDDRRFGDGLLEVQKHNLHNTHRLICVSPEFTEMSWFANHASDPALRDESHFLNVVLPLVDESYATIATQEGRLLVGFSKSGWGAISLLLRNPDLFHRATGWDTGIRVDTGPIEEADRQDRIDRIWGTRANFERYRLSSLIKTRGKLLGEEARIFYFNTSGRRAKGGAILHHLMVEREIPHRYVFEPKIPHRWDSGWMPEAVAFLVAN
;
A
#
# COMPACT_ATOMS: atom_id res chain seq x y z
N MET A 1 -11.02 -43.58 41.33
CA MET A 1 -10.08 -42.45 41.48
C MET A 1 -9.63 -42.05 40.08
N GLU A 2 -10.40 -41.20 39.44
CA GLU A 2 -10.10 -40.65 38.10
C GLU A 2 -9.30 -39.37 38.27
N LYS A 3 -8.14 -39.28 37.59
CA LYS A 3 -7.30 -38.12 37.58
C LYS A 3 -7.70 -37.24 36.40
N HIS A 4 -8.25 -36.04 36.66
CA HIS A 4 -8.48 -35.01 35.67
C HIS A 4 -7.15 -34.42 35.18
N PRO A 5 -6.93 -34.18 33.89
CA PRO A 5 -5.79 -33.44 33.38
C PRO A 5 -6.05 -31.96 33.53
N THR A 6 -5.13 -31.26 34.16
CA THR A 6 -5.10 -29.79 34.30
C THR A 6 -4.80 -29.13 32.97
N LEU A 7 -5.72 -28.31 32.52
CA LEU A 7 -5.62 -27.43 31.33
C LEU A 7 -4.56 -26.35 31.62
N ARG A 8 -3.39 -26.44 31.00
CA ARG A 8 -2.38 -25.37 31.01
C ARG A 8 -2.76 -24.32 29.98
N THR A 9 -3.27 -23.19 30.46
CA THR A 9 -3.50 -21.99 29.65
C THR A 9 -2.15 -21.40 29.22
N LEU A 10 -1.79 -21.49 27.93
CA LEU A 10 -0.68 -20.74 27.36
C LEU A 10 -1.10 -19.29 27.22
N LEU A 11 -0.62 -18.42 28.11
CA LEU A 11 -0.64 -16.97 27.90
C LEU A 11 0.41 -16.63 26.84
N ALA A 12 -0.04 -16.28 25.65
CA ALA A 12 0.81 -15.62 24.65
C ALA A 12 1.09 -14.19 25.12
N VAL A 13 2.29 -13.94 25.63
CA VAL A 13 2.78 -12.60 25.91
C VAL A 13 3.09 -11.94 24.56
N LEU A 14 2.19 -11.11 24.08
CA LEU A 14 2.47 -10.15 23.02
C LEU A 14 3.46 -9.13 23.59
N ALA A 15 4.73 -9.25 23.25
CA ALA A 15 5.72 -8.22 23.51
C ALA A 15 5.39 -7.00 22.63
N TYR A 16 4.71 -6.03 23.19
CA TYR A 16 4.57 -4.70 22.61
C TYR A 16 5.98 -4.06 22.69
N VAL A 17 6.67 -4.04 21.56
CA VAL A 17 7.87 -3.22 21.41
C VAL A 17 7.36 -1.79 21.29
N ALA A 18 7.34 -1.06 22.39
CA ALA A 18 7.11 0.38 22.39
C ALA A 18 8.30 1.02 21.63
N ILE A 19 8.10 1.32 20.36
CA ILE A 19 9.00 2.18 19.62
C ILE A 19 8.71 3.58 20.14
N SER A 20 9.61 4.12 20.98
CA SER A 20 9.57 5.54 21.34
C SER A 20 9.88 6.33 20.07
N VAL A 21 8.86 6.75 19.35
CA VAL A 21 8.98 7.79 18.32
C VAL A 21 9.28 9.07 19.09
N GLY A 22 10.55 9.48 19.12
CA GLY A 22 10.92 10.80 19.62
C GLY A 22 10.11 11.82 18.84
N ALA A 23 9.40 12.72 19.51
CA ALA A 23 8.64 13.79 18.88
C ALA A 23 9.60 14.65 18.04
N VAL A 24 9.73 14.35 16.78
CA VAL A 24 10.44 15.17 15.81
C VAL A 24 9.48 16.28 15.39
N ALA A 25 9.99 17.52 15.31
CA ALA A 25 9.22 18.68 14.93
C ALA A 25 8.48 18.41 13.61
N GLU A 26 7.17 18.60 13.64
CA GLU A 26 6.32 18.54 12.47
C GLU A 26 6.68 19.75 11.58
N GLU A 27 7.12 19.51 10.36
CA GLU A 27 7.33 20.54 9.35
C GLU A 27 6.11 20.61 8.44
N VAL A 28 5.61 21.83 8.16
CA VAL A 28 4.50 22.05 7.22
C VAL A 28 5.04 22.83 6.03
N ASP A 29 4.90 22.26 4.82
CA ASP A 29 5.35 22.91 3.59
C ASP A 29 4.37 23.98 3.09
N ALA A 30 4.74 24.68 1.98
CA ALA A 30 3.92 25.72 1.38
C ALA A 30 2.56 25.23 0.82
N ASN A 31 2.39 23.92 0.66
CA ASN A 31 1.14 23.29 0.24
C ASN A 31 0.30 22.81 1.43
N GLY A 32 0.72 23.09 2.66
CA GLY A 32 0.05 22.59 3.87
C GLY A 32 0.30 21.10 4.17
N ILE A 33 1.23 20.46 3.47
CA ILE A 33 1.59 19.05 3.71
C ILE A 33 2.52 18.99 4.92
N ARG A 34 2.13 18.19 5.90
CA ARG A 34 2.86 17.94 7.13
C ARG A 34 3.86 16.80 6.92
N SER A 35 5.04 16.90 7.51
CA SER A 35 6.10 15.90 7.41
C SER A 35 6.54 15.44 8.79
N HIS A 36 6.49 14.10 9.00
CA HIS A 36 6.99 13.43 10.19
C HIS A 36 8.23 12.63 9.82
N ARG A 37 9.36 12.88 10.49
CA ARG A 37 10.60 12.10 10.32
C ARG A 37 10.57 10.90 11.23
N LEU A 38 11.01 9.75 10.73
CA LEU A 38 10.96 8.47 11.41
C LEU A 38 12.28 7.72 11.29
N GLU A 39 12.79 7.26 12.42
CA GLU A 39 13.76 6.17 12.45
C GLU A 39 13.05 4.83 12.61
N SER A 40 13.46 3.83 11.86
CA SER A 40 12.83 2.51 11.87
C SER A 40 13.87 1.40 11.75
N LEU A 41 13.72 0.37 12.57
CA LEU A 41 14.53 -0.86 12.46
C LEU A 41 14.30 -1.63 11.14
N PHE A 42 13.30 -1.23 10.37
CA PHE A 42 12.89 -1.85 9.11
C PHE A 42 13.42 -1.11 7.89
N GLN A 43 14.12 0.00 8.09
CA GLN A 43 14.66 0.87 7.05
C GLN A 43 16.15 1.16 7.30
N GLY A 44 16.93 1.37 6.23
CA GLY A 44 18.37 1.61 6.31
C GLY A 44 18.77 3.02 6.75
N SER A 45 17.83 3.96 6.79
CA SER A 45 18.02 5.34 7.25
C SER A 45 16.68 5.95 7.67
N GLU A 46 16.72 7.17 8.20
CA GLU A 46 15.53 7.97 8.46
C GLU A 46 14.65 8.07 7.20
N THR A 47 13.34 8.01 7.40
CA THR A 47 12.31 8.17 6.38
C THR A 47 11.32 9.26 6.79
N THR A 48 10.48 9.69 5.85
CA THR A 48 9.47 10.72 6.11
C THR A 48 8.07 10.17 5.83
N VAL A 49 7.10 10.53 6.65
CA VAL A 49 5.67 10.35 6.37
C VAL A 49 5.07 11.72 6.10
N ARG A 50 4.54 11.90 4.90
CA ARG A 50 3.89 13.13 4.47
C ARG A 50 2.38 13.00 4.63
N VAL A 51 1.74 14.00 5.24
CA VAL A 51 0.31 13.98 5.56
C VAL A 51 -0.36 15.26 5.05
N LEU A 52 -1.42 15.11 4.25
CA LEU A 52 -2.31 16.17 3.82
C LEU A 52 -3.66 15.97 4.53
N LEU A 53 -4.06 16.96 5.32
CA LEU A 53 -5.34 16.97 6.03
C LEU A 53 -6.40 17.71 5.21
N PRO A 54 -7.71 17.42 5.39
CA PRO A 54 -8.75 18.30 4.87
C PRO A 54 -8.70 19.67 5.54
N ASP A 55 -9.11 20.71 4.83
CA ASP A 55 -9.03 22.12 5.30
C ASP A 55 -9.87 22.35 6.58
N ASP A 56 -10.96 21.57 6.74
CA ASP A 56 -11.85 21.59 7.90
C ASP A 56 -11.51 20.50 8.94
N TYR A 57 -10.27 20.01 8.95
CA TYR A 57 -9.85 18.97 9.89
C TYR A 57 -10.13 19.37 11.34
N ASN A 58 -10.84 18.48 12.04
CA ASN A 58 -11.15 18.61 13.46
C ASN A 58 -10.75 17.30 14.17
N ALA A 59 -9.98 17.41 15.24
CA ALA A 59 -9.50 16.26 16.01
C ALA A 59 -10.62 15.51 16.78
N ASP A 60 -11.80 16.12 16.92
CA ASP A 60 -12.97 15.49 17.55
C ASP A 60 -13.79 14.64 16.55
N ASP A 61 -13.48 14.76 15.24
CA ASP A 61 -14.10 13.95 14.18
C ASP A 61 -13.29 12.67 13.91
N HIS A 62 -13.81 11.81 13.00
CA HIS A 62 -13.10 10.61 12.57
C HIS A 62 -13.03 10.56 11.05
N TYR A 63 -11.83 10.29 10.52
CA TYR A 63 -11.52 10.36 9.09
C TYR A 63 -11.02 9.02 8.55
N ARG A 64 -11.44 8.69 7.34
CA ARG A 64 -10.78 7.61 6.57
C ARG A 64 -9.41 8.10 6.12
N VAL A 65 -8.47 7.17 6.02
CA VAL A 65 -7.09 7.46 5.59
C VAL A 65 -6.86 6.90 4.20
N LEU A 66 -6.44 7.76 3.28
CA LEU A 66 -5.98 7.38 1.94
C LEU A 66 -4.45 7.29 1.95
N TYR A 67 -3.91 6.09 1.92
CA TYR A 67 -2.49 5.86 1.77
C TYR A 67 -2.11 5.93 0.29
N VAL A 68 -1.44 7.01 -0.10
CA VAL A 68 -0.92 7.28 -1.45
C VAL A 68 0.49 6.73 -1.55
N LEU A 69 0.61 5.51 -2.03
CA LEU A 69 1.85 4.74 -1.98
C LEU A 69 2.87 5.23 -3.02
N PRO A 70 4.11 5.57 -2.64
CA PRO A 70 5.09 6.15 -3.56
C PRO A 70 5.62 5.12 -4.58
N VAL A 71 5.91 5.59 -5.79
CA VAL A 71 6.52 4.77 -6.87
C VAL A 71 8.03 4.74 -6.76
N VAL A 72 8.62 5.80 -6.26
CA VAL A 72 10.06 6.03 -6.17
C VAL A 72 10.45 6.32 -4.73
N ALA A 73 11.73 6.16 -4.40
CA ALA A 73 12.23 6.45 -3.08
C ALA A 73 12.50 7.95 -2.91
N LYS A 74 12.40 8.42 -1.68
CA LYS A 74 12.77 9.79 -1.29
C LYS A 74 12.05 10.87 -2.12
N ASP A 75 12.71 11.98 -2.37
CA ASP A 75 12.16 13.15 -3.07
C ASP A 75 12.12 13.04 -4.60
N ASP A 76 12.26 11.86 -5.16
CA ASP A 76 12.17 11.69 -6.61
C ASP A 76 10.74 11.89 -7.12
N ARG A 77 10.50 12.97 -7.86
CA ARG A 77 9.19 13.37 -8.41
C ARG A 77 9.10 13.16 -9.93
N ARG A 78 9.96 12.33 -10.52
CA ARG A 78 9.99 12.09 -12.00
C ARG A 78 8.65 11.67 -12.59
N PHE A 79 7.77 11.05 -11.80
CA PHE A 79 6.43 10.62 -12.22
C PHE A 79 5.30 11.51 -11.65
N GLY A 80 5.62 12.69 -11.11
CA GLY A 80 4.70 13.53 -10.36
C GLY A 80 4.64 13.16 -8.89
N ASP A 81 3.75 13.82 -8.15
CA ASP A 81 3.52 13.63 -6.72
C ASP A 81 2.06 13.27 -6.46
N GLY A 82 1.82 12.10 -5.85
CA GLY A 82 0.47 11.62 -5.59
C GLY A 82 -0.32 12.47 -4.60
N LEU A 83 0.31 13.04 -3.55
CA LEU A 83 -0.39 13.94 -2.62
C LEU A 83 -0.77 15.27 -3.29
N LEU A 84 0.13 15.84 -4.09
CA LEU A 84 -0.18 17.05 -4.84
C LEU A 84 -1.28 16.82 -5.87
N GLU A 85 -1.37 15.62 -6.46
CA GLU A 85 -2.46 15.27 -7.37
C GLU A 85 -3.80 15.12 -6.63
N VAL A 86 -3.81 14.53 -5.42
CA VAL A 86 -4.98 14.52 -4.53
C VAL A 86 -5.42 15.95 -4.20
N GLN A 87 -4.50 16.82 -3.83
CA GLN A 87 -4.76 18.21 -3.50
C GLN A 87 -5.30 19.00 -4.69
N LYS A 88 -4.66 18.91 -5.85
CA LYS A 88 -5.06 19.57 -7.09
C LYS A 88 -6.51 19.29 -7.49
N HIS A 89 -6.98 18.06 -7.27
CA HIS A 89 -8.35 17.65 -7.52
C HIS A 89 -9.27 17.83 -6.30
N ASN A 90 -8.79 18.45 -5.23
CA ASN A 90 -9.53 18.71 -3.99
C ASN A 90 -10.15 17.46 -3.35
N LEU A 91 -9.56 16.28 -3.57
CA LEU A 91 -10.14 15.00 -3.14
C LEU A 91 -10.12 14.82 -1.62
N HIS A 92 -9.09 15.35 -0.94
CA HIS A 92 -8.99 15.35 0.53
C HIS A 92 -10.15 16.10 1.19
N ASN A 93 -10.59 17.23 0.62
CA ASN A 93 -11.74 17.99 1.11
C ASN A 93 -13.06 17.35 0.69
N THR A 94 -13.22 17.05 -0.60
CA THR A 94 -14.46 16.49 -1.15
C THR A 94 -14.92 15.22 -0.44
N HIS A 95 -13.97 14.38 -0.03
CA HIS A 95 -14.24 13.10 0.62
C HIS A 95 -13.85 13.07 2.10
N ARG A 96 -13.42 14.20 2.67
CA ARG A 96 -12.95 14.34 4.06
C ARG A 96 -11.94 13.26 4.43
N LEU A 97 -10.83 13.20 3.69
CA LEU A 97 -9.78 12.19 3.85
C LEU A 97 -8.51 12.77 4.47
N ILE A 98 -7.92 12.07 5.41
CA ILE A 98 -6.51 12.22 5.73
C ILE A 98 -5.72 11.47 4.64
N CYS A 99 -4.84 12.17 3.90
CA CYS A 99 -4.07 11.55 2.82
C CYS A 99 -2.61 11.43 3.25
N VAL A 100 -2.05 10.22 3.18
CA VAL A 100 -0.75 9.87 3.73
C VAL A 100 0.15 9.29 2.64
N SER A 101 1.37 9.82 2.49
CA SER A 101 2.39 9.23 1.62
C SER A 101 3.62 8.88 2.45
N PRO A 102 3.88 7.59 2.73
CA PRO A 102 5.10 7.15 3.41
C PRO A 102 6.28 7.21 2.44
N GLU A 103 7.47 7.49 2.95
CA GLU A 103 8.71 7.28 2.21
C GLU A 103 9.42 6.01 2.65
N PHE A 104 10.34 5.55 1.80
CA PHE A 104 11.20 4.40 2.05
C PHE A 104 12.64 4.75 1.66
N THR A 105 13.62 4.16 2.33
CA THR A 105 15.04 4.43 2.04
C THR A 105 15.46 3.96 0.66
N GLU A 106 14.84 2.89 0.19
CA GLU A 106 15.03 2.32 -1.14
C GLU A 106 13.69 2.29 -1.90
N MET A 107 13.76 1.93 -3.18
CA MET A 107 12.60 1.85 -4.04
C MET A 107 11.69 0.67 -3.63
N SER A 108 10.67 0.96 -2.83
CA SER A 108 9.79 -0.03 -2.22
C SER A 108 9.00 -0.88 -3.23
N TRP A 109 8.88 -2.17 -2.88
CA TRP A 109 7.88 -3.09 -3.42
C TRP A 109 6.87 -3.51 -2.35
N PHE A 110 6.81 -2.80 -1.23
CA PHE A 110 5.89 -3.06 -0.12
C PHE A 110 5.96 -4.50 0.37
N ALA A 111 7.17 -5.02 0.44
CA ALA A 111 7.52 -6.38 0.82
C ALA A 111 8.65 -6.38 1.84
N ASN A 112 8.78 -7.45 2.61
CA ASN A 112 9.92 -7.66 3.46
C ASN A 112 10.96 -8.50 2.73
N HIS A 113 12.21 -8.04 2.71
CA HIS A 113 13.33 -8.85 2.27
C HIS A 113 13.56 -10.04 3.25
N ALA A 114 13.92 -11.20 2.73
CA ALA A 114 13.99 -12.43 3.53
C ALA A 114 15.04 -12.39 4.64
N SER A 115 16.17 -11.69 4.43
CA SER A 115 17.31 -11.65 5.34
C SER A 115 17.79 -10.26 5.73
N ASP A 116 17.51 -9.22 4.91
CA ASP A 116 17.94 -7.86 5.19
C ASP A 116 16.89 -7.12 6.04
N PRO A 117 17.20 -6.76 7.29
CA PRO A 117 16.27 -6.04 8.15
C PRO A 117 16.01 -4.59 7.68
N ALA A 118 16.95 -3.98 6.97
CA ALA A 118 16.85 -2.61 6.45
C ALA A 118 15.96 -2.50 5.20
N LEU A 119 15.51 -3.62 4.64
CA LEU A 119 14.63 -3.72 3.47
C LEU A 119 13.32 -4.44 3.83
N ARG A 120 12.67 -4.03 4.93
CA ARG A 120 11.39 -4.59 5.40
C ARG A 120 10.27 -3.57 5.27
N ASP A 121 9.95 -3.21 4.04
CA ASP A 121 9.00 -2.14 3.72
C ASP A 121 7.60 -2.42 4.23
N GLU A 122 7.11 -3.67 4.14
CA GLU A 122 5.82 -4.03 4.69
C GLU A 122 5.80 -3.85 6.21
N SER A 123 6.82 -4.35 6.93
CA SER A 123 6.91 -4.17 8.38
C SER A 123 7.03 -2.70 8.78
N HIS A 124 7.79 -1.89 8.04
CA HIS A 124 7.84 -0.45 8.25
C HIS A 124 6.45 0.18 8.09
N PHE A 125 5.75 -0.13 7.01
CA PHE A 125 4.43 0.42 6.76
C PHE A 125 3.41 0.01 7.83
N LEU A 126 3.33 -1.29 8.15
CA LEU A 126 2.31 -1.81 9.07
C LEU A 126 2.59 -1.50 10.54
N ASN A 127 3.86 -1.51 10.96
CA ASN A 127 4.21 -1.43 12.38
C ASN A 127 4.78 -0.07 12.81
N VAL A 128 5.06 0.83 11.86
CA VAL A 128 5.57 2.17 12.16
C VAL A 128 4.68 3.25 11.57
N VAL A 129 4.41 3.22 10.25
CA VAL A 129 3.63 4.26 9.58
C VAL A 129 2.16 4.25 10.02
N LEU A 130 1.48 3.08 9.99
CA LEU A 130 0.08 3.01 10.40
C LEU A 130 -0.14 3.46 11.86
N PRO A 131 0.62 2.95 12.86
CA PRO A 131 0.48 3.41 14.23
C PRO A 131 0.76 4.90 14.40
N LEU A 132 1.82 5.44 13.78
CA LEU A 132 2.09 6.87 13.83
C LEU A 132 0.89 7.70 13.37
N VAL A 133 0.27 7.33 12.24
CA VAL A 133 -0.86 8.07 11.68
C VAL A 133 -2.08 7.96 12.60
N ASP A 134 -2.37 6.77 13.11
CA ASP A 134 -3.49 6.54 14.01
C ASP A 134 -3.32 7.24 15.39
N GLU A 135 -2.09 7.38 15.88
CA GLU A 135 -1.76 8.07 17.13
C GLU A 135 -1.73 9.61 16.97
N SER A 136 -1.35 10.10 15.77
CA SER A 136 -1.19 11.54 15.53
C SER A 136 -2.46 12.22 15.04
N TYR A 137 -3.41 11.49 14.47
CA TYR A 137 -4.59 12.04 13.81
C TYR A 137 -5.86 11.29 14.17
N ALA A 138 -7.00 11.97 14.05
CA ALA A 138 -8.33 11.41 14.30
C ALA A 138 -8.77 10.45 13.19
N THR A 139 -8.15 9.27 13.12
CA THR A 139 -8.42 8.27 12.09
C THR A 139 -9.55 7.32 12.47
N ILE A 140 -10.20 6.73 11.47
CA ILE A 140 -10.96 5.49 11.64
C ILE A 140 -9.93 4.35 11.58
N ALA A 141 -9.40 3.96 12.76
CA ALA A 141 -8.31 3.00 12.90
C ALA A 141 -8.74 1.53 12.71
N THR A 142 -9.76 1.29 11.86
CA THR A 142 -10.28 -0.03 11.48
C THR A 142 -10.09 -0.30 10.00
N GLN A 143 -10.46 -1.48 9.54
CA GLN A 143 -10.40 -1.87 8.14
C GLN A 143 -11.10 -0.84 7.24
N GLU A 144 -12.32 -0.45 7.58
CA GLU A 144 -13.18 0.45 6.79
C GLU A 144 -12.54 1.83 6.60
N GLY A 145 -11.67 2.23 7.54
CA GLY A 145 -10.98 3.52 7.50
C GLY A 145 -9.75 3.54 6.61
N ARG A 146 -9.18 2.43 6.17
CA ARG A 146 -7.87 2.38 5.50
C ARG A 146 -7.97 2.02 4.02
N LEU A 147 -7.61 2.98 3.17
CA LEU A 147 -7.69 2.92 1.71
C LEU A 147 -6.28 2.98 1.10
N LEU A 148 -6.05 2.20 0.05
CA LEU A 148 -4.76 2.13 -0.63
C LEU A 148 -4.88 2.60 -2.09
N VAL A 149 -4.03 3.53 -2.52
CA VAL A 149 -3.90 3.93 -3.91
C VAL A 149 -2.46 3.90 -4.34
N GLY A 150 -2.20 3.35 -5.52
CA GLY A 150 -0.86 3.31 -6.07
C GLY A 150 -0.86 3.22 -7.59
N PHE A 151 0.27 3.54 -8.18
CA PHE A 151 0.48 3.37 -9.59
C PHE A 151 1.81 2.67 -9.87
N SER A 152 1.94 1.99 -11.02
CA SER A 152 3.17 1.26 -11.32
C SER A 152 3.52 0.23 -10.24
N LYS A 153 4.72 0.29 -9.65
CA LYS A 153 5.13 -0.57 -8.54
C LYS A 153 4.26 -0.41 -7.29
N SER A 154 3.89 0.83 -6.97
CA SER A 154 3.04 1.05 -5.81
C SER A 154 1.59 0.61 -6.03
N GLY A 155 1.11 0.58 -7.26
CA GLY A 155 -0.15 -0.08 -7.61
C GLY A 155 -0.09 -1.60 -7.37
N TRP A 156 1.03 -2.23 -7.74
CA TRP A 156 1.30 -3.62 -7.36
C TRP A 156 1.34 -3.78 -5.83
N GLY A 157 2.00 -2.86 -5.14
CA GLY A 157 2.08 -2.81 -3.68
C GLY A 157 0.71 -2.67 -3.02
N ALA A 158 -0.14 -1.76 -3.49
CA ALA A 158 -1.48 -1.53 -2.95
C ALA A 158 -2.34 -2.80 -3.01
N ILE A 159 -2.41 -3.46 -4.17
CA ILE A 159 -3.17 -4.69 -4.33
C ILE A 159 -2.55 -5.84 -3.51
N SER A 160 -1.22 -5.94 -3.49
CA SER A 160 -0.50 -6.96 -2.72
C SER A 160 -0.73 -6.80 -1.21
N LEU A 161 -0.68 -5.57 -0.68
CA LEU A 161 -0.97 -5.26 0.73
C LEU A 161 -2.41 -5.64 1.10
N LEU A 162 -3.39 -5.27 0.28
CA LEU A 162 -4.79 -5.63 0.50
C LEU A 162 -4.98 -7.16 0.54
N LEU A 163 -4.43 -7.89 -0.43
CA LEU A 163 -4.55 -9.35 -0.49
C LEU A 163 -3.88 -10.05 0.69
N ARG A 164 -2.79 -9.50 1.22
CA ARG A 164 -2.10 -10.07 2.39
C ARG A 164 -2.75 -9.69 3.71
N ASN A 165 -3.38 -8.52 3.78
CA ASN A 165 -3.96 -7.96 5.00
C ASN A 165 -5.43 -7.51 4.76
N PRO A 166 -6.32 -8.44 4.37
CA PRO A 166 -7.71 -8.11 4.00
C PRO A 166 -8.54 -7.56 5.18
N ASP A 167 -8.14 -7.90 6.42
CA ASP A 167 -8.80 -7.42 7.64
C ASP A 167 -8.26 -6.06 8.13
N LEU A 168 -7.21 -5.54 7.47
CA LEU A 168 -6.57 -4.27 7.84
C LEU A 168 -6.90 -3.13 6.87
N PHE A 169 -7.12 -3.42 5.59
CA PHE A 169 -7.42 -2.45 4.55
C PHE A 169 -8.78 -2.69 3.92
N HIS A 170 -9.52 -1.63 3.62
CA HIS A 170 -10.84 -1.72 3.01
C HIS A 170 -10.76 -2.03 1.51
N ARG A 171 -10.13 -1.13 0.75
CA ARG A 171 -10.03 -1.21 -0.71
C ARG A 171 -8.66 -0.77 -1.22
N ALA A 172 -8.31 -1.23 -2.40
CA ALA A 172 -7.10 -0.84 -3.10
C ALA A 172 -7.35 -0.51 -4.57
N THR A 173 -6.70 0.55 -5.05
CA THR A 173 -6.63 0.86 -6.47
C THR A 173 -5.20 0.75 -6.96
N GLY A 174 -5.00 -0.01 -8.04
CA GLY A 174 -3.72 -0.12 -8.73
C GLY A 174 -3.84 0.29 -10.19
N TRP A 175 -3.12 1.36 -10.57
CA TRP A 175 -3.06 1.81 -11.95
C TRP A 175 -1.73 1.43 -12.61
N ASP A 176 -1.79 0.89 -13.84
CA ASP A 176 -0.65 0.49 -14.70
C ASP A 176 0.49 -0.19 -13.91
N THR A 177 0.14 -1.20 -13.14
CA THR A 177 1.00 -1.81 -12.13
C THR A 177 2.29 -2.40 -12.72
N GLY A 178 3.36 -2.42 -11.92
CA GLY A 178 4.68 -2.93 -12.31
C GLY A 178 4.77 -4.46 -12.49
N ILE A 179 3.79 -5.05 -13.13
CA ILE A 179 3.53 -6.49 -13.17
C ILE A 179 4.53 -7.31 -13.99
N ARG A 180 5.43 -6.67 -14.71
CA ARG A 180 6.43 -7.39 -15.53
C ARG A 180 7.30 -8.35 -14.72
N VAL A 181 7.54 -8.04 -13.44
CA VAL A 181 8.27 -8.95 -12.55
C VAL A 181 7.46 -10.20 -12.25
N ASP A 182 6.14 -10.09 -12.23
CA ASP A 182 5.20 -11.18 -11.96
C ASP A 182 4.91 -12.02 -13.23
N THR A 183 4.48 -11.38 -14.31
CA THR A 183 3.94 -12.05 -15.50
C THR A 183 4.61 -11.63 -16.82
N GLY A 184 5.53 -10.65 -16.79
CA GLY A 184 6.13 -10.09 -17.99
C GLY A 184 7.24 -10.96 -18.61
N PRO A 185 7.57 -10.71 -19.87
CA PRO A 185 8.71 -11.33 -20.56
C PRO A 185 10.00 -10.69 -20.03
N ILE A 186 10.57 -11.27 -18.99
CA ILE A 186 11.89 -10.94 -18.44
C ILE A 186 12.71 -12.22 -18.54
N GLU A 187 13.93 -12.12 -18.99
CA GLU A 187 14.84 -13.27 -18.99
C GLU A 187 15.01 -13.82 -17.57
N GLU A 188 15.21 -15.12 -17.45
CA GLU A 188 15.18 -15.78 -16.13
C GLU A 188 16.34 -15.28 -15.23
N ALA A 189 17.53 -14.99 -15.80
CA ALA A 189 18.66 -14.44 -15.07
C ALA A 189 18.36 -13.03 -14.50
N ASP A 190 17.79 -12.13 -15.31
CA ASP A 190 17.40 -10.78 -14.87
C ASP A 190 16.27 -10.83 -13.83
N ARG A 191 15.39 -11.80 -13.95
CA ARG A 191 14.31 -12.04 -12.99
C ARG A 191 14.86 -12.50 -11.66
N GLN A 192 15.81 -13.45 -11.67
CA GLN A 192 16.43 -13.98 -10.45
C GLN A 192 17.21 -12.90 -9.72
N ASP A 193 18.07 -12.15 -10.40
CA ASP A 193 18.82 -11.01 -9.82
C ASP A 193 17.88 -10.00 -9.15
N ARG A 194 16.77 -9.67 -9.81
CA ARG A 194 15.76 -8.77 -9.25
C ARG A 194 15.05 -9.35 -8.02
N ILE A 195 14.74 -10.65 -8.05
CA ILE A 195 14.13 -11.35 -6.92
C ILE A 195 15.07 -11.34 -5.73
N ASP A 196 16.33 -11.68 -5.94
CA ASP A 196 17.35 -11.73 -4.87
C ASP A 196 17.56 -10.36 -4.23
N ARG A 197 17.61 -9.30 -5.02
CA ARG A 197 17.82 -7.95 -4.54
C ARG A 197 16.59 -7.38 -3.78
N ILE A 198 15.36 -7.71 -4.18
CA ILE A 198 14.15 -7.09 -3.61
C ILE A 198 13.53 -7.97 -2.53
N TRP A 199 13.50 -9.29 -2.72
CA TRP A 199 12.84 -10.22 -1.81
C TRP A 199 13.81 -11.18 -1.11
N GLY A 200 15.07 -11.22 -1.53
CA GLY A 200 16.12 -12.08 -1.00
C GLY A 200 16.06 -13.53 -1.44
N THR A 201 14.88 -14.06 -1.71
CA THR A 201 14.69 -15.44 -2.19
C THR A 201 13.45 -15.56 -3.07
N ARG A 202 13.45 -16.58 -3.96
CA ARG A 202 12.28 -16.91 -4.77
C ARG A 202 11.08 -17.33 -3.93
N ALA A 203 11.29 -18.10 -2.87
CA ALA A 203 10.21 -18.49 -1.96
C ALA A 203 9.55 -17.28 -1.29
N ASN A 204 10.34 -16.29 -0.91
CA ASN A 204 9.80 -15.05 -0.38
C ASN A 204 9.07 -14.23 -1.46
N PHE A 205 9.60 -14.11 -2.68
CA PHE A 205 8.90 -13.47 -3.79
C PHE A 205 7.51 -14.06 -4.03
N GLU A 206 7.35 -15.38 -4.04
CA GLU A 206 6.06 -16.05 -4.26
C GLU A 206 5.01 -15.68 -3.20
N ARG A 207 5.42 -15.30 -1.98
CA ARG A 207 4.51 -14.81 -0.91
C ARG A 207 3.94 -13.41 -1.21
N TYR A 208 4.60 -12.65 -2.06
CA TYR A 208 4.22 -11.27 -2.43
C TYR A 208 3.68 -11.17 -3.85
N ARG A 209 3.92 -12.16 -4.68
CA ARG A 209 3.57 -12.18 -6.09
C ARG A 209 2.04 -12.12 -6.27
N LEU A 210 1.55 -11.14 -7.04
CA LEU A 210 0.10 -10.93 -7.21
C LEU A 210 -0.62 -12.13 -7.79
N SER A 211 -0.04 -12.79 -8.81
CA SER A 211 -0.65 -13.98 -9.40
C SER A 211 -0.77 -15.15 -8.40
N SER A 212 0.16 -15.27 -7.46
CA SER A 212 0.09 -16.25 -6.36
C SER A 212 -0.94 -15.83 -5.30
N LEU A 213 -0.94 -14.55 -4.91
CA LEU A 213 -1.87 -14.00 -3.91
C LEU A 213 -3.33 -14.06 -4.38
N ILE A 214 -3.60 -13.71 -5.64
CA ILE A 214 -4.95 -13.82 -6.23
C ILE A 214 -5.45 -15.27 -6.13
N LYS A 215 -4.61 -16.27 -6.46
CA LYS A 215 -4.97 -17.68 -6.40
C LYS A 215 -5.23 -18.18 -5.00
N THR A 216 -4.47 -17.72 -4.01
CA THR A 216 -4.47 -18.30 -2.66
C THR A 216 -5.27 -17.50 -1.65
N ARG A 217 -5.43 -16.19 -1.87
CA ARG A 217 -6.03 -15.25 -0.90
C ARG A 217 -7.18 -14.41 -1.46
N GLY A 218 -7.37 -14.38 -2.79
CA GLY A 218 -8.38 -13.52 -3.42
C GLY A 218 -9.79 -13.68 -2.86
N LYS A 219 -10.20 -14.92 -2.54
CA LYS A 219 -11.52 -15.20 -1.93
C LYS A 219 -11.68 -14.62 -0.51
N LEU A 220 -10.61 -14.26 0.19
CA LEU A 220 -10.68 -13.60 1.49
C LEU A 220 -11.21 -12.16 1.39
N LEU A 221 -11.27 -11.59 0.19
CA LEU A 221 -11.84 -10.26 -0.04
C LEU A 221 -13.37 -10.25 0.06
N GLY A 222 -14.03 -11.41 0.04
CA GLY A 222 -15.49 -11.53 0.12
C GLY A 222 -16.18 -11.26 -1.22
N GLU A 223 -17.47 -10.87 -1.14
CA GLU A 223 -18.35 -10.73 -2.30
C GLU A 223 -18.37 -9.30 -2.88
N GLU A 224 -17.76 -8.35 -2.19
CA GLU A 224 -17.66 -6.96 -2.67
C GLU A 224 -16.44 -6.73 -3.53
N ALA A 225 -16.53 -5.81 -4.50
CA ALA A 225 -15.39 -5.36 -5.29
C ALA A 225 -14.49 -4.46 -4.43
N ARG A 226 -13.39 -5.02 -3.93
CA ARG A 226 -12.39 -4.30 -3.11
C ARG A 226 -11.13 -3.93 -3.88
N ILE A 227 -11.00 -4.37 -5.12
CA ILE A 227 -9.89 -4.03 -6.04
C ILE A 227 -10.43 -3.24 -7.22
N PHE A 228 -9.84 -2.09 -7.50
CA PHE A 228 -9.96 -1.42 -8.79
C PHE A 228 -8.63 -1.50 -9.52
N TYR A 229 -8.62 -2.23 -10.62
CA TYR A 229 -7.46 -2.37 -11.48
C TYR A 229 -7.63 -1.56 -12.75
N PHE A 230 -6.80 -0.53 -12.88
CA PHE A 230 -6.79 0.36 -14.03
C PHE A 230 -5.58 0.02 -14.92
N ASN A 231 -5.83 -0.42 -16.15
CA ASN A 231 -4.80 -0.86 -17.09
C ASN A 231 -4.65 0.11 -18.26
N THR A 232 -3.43 0.23 -18.78
CA THR A 232 -3.14 1.08 -19.94
C THR A 232 -2.48 0.27 -21.07
N SER A 233 -2.19 0.92 -22.19
CA SER A 233 -1.49 0.31 -23.32
C SER A 233 0.02 0.14 -23.04
N GLY A 234 0.69 -0.59 -23.93
CA GLY A 234 2.13 -0.76 -23.91
C GLY A 234 2.61 -2.02 -23.20
N ARG A 235 3.82 -1.98 -22.69
CA ARG A 235 4.51 -3.17 -22.16
C ARG A 235 3.84 -3.81 -20.94
N ARG A 236 3.02 -3.06 -20.21
CA ARG A 236 2.33 -3.52 -18.97
C ARG A 236 0.94 -4.05 -19.25
N ALA A 237 0.31 -3.64 -20.34
CA ALA A 237 -1.06 -4.01 -20.69
C ALA A 237 -1.30 -5.51 -20.67
N LYS A 238 -0.40 -6.28 -21.28
CA LYS A 238 -0.51 -7.75 -21.31
C LYS A 238 -0.50 -8.36 -19.90
N GLY A 239 0.39 -7.87 -19.04
CA GLY A 239 0.45 -8.33 -17.65
C GLY A 239 -0.81 -7.97 -16.85
N GLY A 240 -1.35 -6.77 -17.06
CA GLY A 240 -2.60 -6.33 -16.44
C GLY A 240 -3.80 -7.17 -16.90
N ALA A 241 -3.88 -7.49 -18.17
CA ALA A 241 -4.90 -8.38 -18.70
C ALA A 241 -4.82 -9.79 -18.07
N ILE A 242 -3.61 -10.33 -17.88
CA ILE A 242 -3.41 -11.63 -17.21
C ILE A 242 -3.97 -11.59 -15.77
N LEU A 243 -3.72 -10.54 -15.01
CA LEU A 243 -4.27 -10.43 -13.65
C LEU A 243 -5.79 -10.29 -13.65
N HIS A 244 -6.33 -9.48 -14.56
CA HIS A 244 -7.77 -9.35 -14.73
C HIS A 244 -8.40 -10.72 -15.03
N HIS A 245 -7.90 -11.45 -16.02
CA HIS A 245 -8.41 -12.79 -16.35
C HIS A 245 -8.29 -13.75 -15.17
N LEU A 246 -7.20 -13.69 -14.41
CA LEU A 246 -7.03 -14.52 -13.23
C LEU A 246 -8.05 -14.20 -12.14
N MET A 247 -8.37 -12.93 -11.92
CA MET A 247 -9.43 -12.52 -10.98
C MET A 247 -10.81 -12.98 -11.45
N VAL A 248 -11.10 -12.88 -12.76
CA VAL A 248 -12.35 -13.40 -13.36
C VAL A 248 -12.44 -14.91 -13.19
N GLU A 249 -11.39 -15.66 -13.55
CA GLU A 249 -11.33 -17.14 -13.41
C GLU A 249 -11.55 -17.59 -11.96
N ARG A 250 -11.09 -16.80 -11.01
CA ARG A 250 -11.23 -17.07 -9.58
C ARG A 250 -12.48 -16.47 -8.96
N GLU A 251 -13.35 -15.86 -9.77
CA GLU A 251 -14.60 -15.21 -9.31
C GLU A 251 -14.34 -14.21 -8.19
N ILE A 252 -13.28 -13.41 -8.29
CA ILE A 252 -12.96 -12.34 -7.34
C ILE A 252 -13.61 -11.06 -7.85
N PRO A 253 -14.57 -10.48 -7.11
CA PRO A 253 -15.20 -9.24 -7.51
C PRO A 253 -14.17 -8.11 -7.56
N HIS A 254 -14.09 -7.42 -8.71
CA HIS A 254 -13.19 -6.31 -8.93
C HIS A 254 -13.69 -5.40 -10.03
N ARG A 255 -13.28 -4.14 -10.00
CA ARG A 255 -13.46 -3.22 -11.11
C ARG A 255 -12.22 -3.26 -12.00
N TYR A 256 -12.43 -3.33 -13.30
CA TYR A 256 -11.36 -3.29 -14.31
C TYR A 256 -11.68 -2.26 -15.39
N VAL A 257 -10.71 -1.39 -15.68
CA VAL A 257 -10.79 -0.41 -16.77
C VAL A 257 -9.53 -0.49 -17.62
N PHE A 258 -9.68 -0.36 -18.93
CA PHE A 258 -8.58 -0.27 -19.88
C PHE A 258 -8.63 1.06 -20.63
N GLU A 259 -7.64 1.93 -20.32
CA GLU A 259 -7.49 3.26 -20.93
C GLU A 259 -6.12 3.40 -21.62
N PRO A 260 -6.03 3.11 -22.91
CA PRO A 260 -4.75 2.95 -23.60
C PRO A 260 -3.95 4.23 -23.77
N LYS A 261 -4.54 5.41 -23.58
CA LYS A 261 -3.93 6.71 -23.88
C LYS A 261 -3.46 7.49 -22.66
N ILE A 262 -3.60 6.97 -21.44
CA ILE A 262 -3.18 7.67 -20.23
C ILE A 262 -1.67 7.55 -20.04
N PRO A 263 -0.93 8.67 -19.91
CA PRO A 263 0.51 8.67 -19.64
C PRO A 263 0.83 8.04 -18.27
N HIS A 264 1.97 7.34 -18.18
CA HIS A 264 2.44 6.65 -16.98
C HIS A 264 2.95 7.63 -15.91
N ARG A 265 2.05 8.38 -15.26
CA ARG A 265 2.33 9.45 -14.29
C ARG A 265 1.18 9.61 -13.30
N TRP A 266 1.46 10.17 -12.10
CA TRP A 266 0.43 10.53 -11.13
C TRP A 266 -0.59 11.53 -11.68
N ASP A 267 -0.09 12.55 -12.39
CA ASP A 267 -0.83 13.70 -12.92
C ASP A 267 -1.50 13.45 -14.28
N SER A 268 -1.89 12.22 -14.57
CA SER A 268 -2.54 11.85 -15.84
C SER A 268 -4.06 11.67 -15.77
N GLY A 269 -4.70 12.18 -14.71
CA GLY A 269 -6.16 12.34 -14.63
C GLY A 269 -6.95 11.13 -14.11
N TRP A 270 -6.31 10.04 -13.71
CA TRP A 270 -6.97 8.82 -13.22
C TRP A 270 -7.33 8.86 -11.72
N MET A 271 -6.69 9.75 -10.95
CA MET A 271 -6.81 9.80 -9.48
C MET A 271 -8.26 10.04 -8.98
N PRO A 272 -9.07 10.94 -9.55
CA PRO A 272 -10.43 11.16 -9.10
C PRO A 272 -11.31 9.91 -9.17
N GLU A 273 -11.22 9.14 -10.26
CA GLU A 273 -11.98 7.91 -10.43
C GLU A 273 -11.50 6.80 -9.47
N ALA A 274 -10.19 6.73 -9.24
CA ALA A 274 -9.60 5.82 -8.26
C ALA A 274 -10.10 6.10 -6.84
N VAL A 275 -10.09 7.37 -6.41
CA VAL A 275 -10.55 7.77 -5.07
C VAL A 275 -12.06 7.57 -4.95
N ALA A 276 -12.86 7.91 -5.96
CA ALA A 276 -14.31 7.69 -5.95
C ALA A 276 -14.65 6.19 -5.72
N PHE A 277 -13.92 5.26 -6.33
CA PHE A 277 -14.09 3.84 -6.07
C PHE A 277 -13.72 3.46 -4.62
N LEU A 278 -12.61 4.00 -4.12
CA LEU A 278 -12.11 3.67 -2.78
C LEU A 278 -13.07 4.10 -1.67
N VAL A 279 -13.73 5.25 -1.84
CA VAL A 279 -14.65 5.83 -0.84
C VAL A 279 -16.10 5.42 -1.01
N ALA A 280 -16.46 4.72 -2.09
CA ALA A 280 -17.82 4.24 -2.30
C ALA A 280 -18.27 3.36 -1.13
N ASN A 281 -19.57 3.49 -0.76
CA ASN A 281 -20.20 2.67 0.28
C ASN A 281 -20.49 1.26 -0.24
#